data_3e6a5d32c3a7b4d646d3a1657d21586f
#
_entry.id   3e6a5d32c3a7b4d646d3a1657d21586f
#
_cell.length_a   1.000
_cell.length_b   1.000
_cell.length_c   1.000
_cell.angle_alpha   90.00
_cell.angle_beta   90.00
_cell.angle_gamma   90.00
#
_symmetry.space_group_name_H-M   'P 1'
#
loop_
_entity.id
_entity.type
_entity.pdbx_description
1 polymer ?
#
loop_
_entity_poly.entity_id
_entity_poly.type
_entity_poly.pdbx_seq_one_letter_code
_entity_poly.pdbx_strand_id
1 'polypeptide(L)'
;MPDLSHSAGEIISYLEMCQSWSASLQKGMNFHLRPHCSVILMSRRPNAPYRDSIEEEGRVIIYEGHDVPRRQGQQDPKTLDQPRTTPAGTLTQNGLFEQGALRFKAGASGPESVAVYEKIRDGIWAFNGMFNLTDAWVESDGSRKVFKFRLEIALEAKSLQSHRPATLDHSRVIPSAIKLEVWTRDRGCCVLCGEKDNLHFDHDLPYSKGGTSLNARNIRLLCARHNLMKSDKIQ
;
A
#
# COMPACT_ATOMS: atom_id res chain seq x y z
N MET A 1 -14.27 -12.08 0.75
CA MET A 1 -13.31 -11.01 0.50
C MET A 1 -13.85 -10.15 -0.61
N PRO A 2 -13.69 -8.81 -0.60
CA PRO A 2 -14.07 -8.03 -1.76
C PRO A 2 -13.24 -8.54 -2.94
N ASP A 3 -13.93 -8.81 -4.05
CA ASP A 3 -13.28 -9.12 -5.32
C ASP A 3 -12.65 -7.82 -5.82
N LEU A 4 -11.44 -7.54 -5.31
CA LEU A 4 -10.60 -6.48 -5.83
C LEU A 4 -10.00 -7.04 -7.11
N SER A 5 -10.43 -6.49 -8.24
CA SER A 5 -9.92 -6.86 -9.57
C SER A 5 -8.42 -6.53 -9.75
N HIS A 6 -7.75 -6.01 -8.72
CA HIS A 6 -6.35 -5.58 -8.76
C HIS A 6 -5.41 -6.65 -8.21
N SER A 7 -4.31 -6.86 -8.91
CA SER A 7 -3.20 -7.71 -8.47
C SER A 7 -2.05 -6.87 -7.90
N ALA A 8 -1.31 -7.43 -6.94
CA ALA A 8 -0.14 -6.74 -6.38
C ALA A 8 0.88 -6.38 -7.48
N GLY A 9 1.39 -5.15 -7.44
CA GLY A 9 2.27 -4.59 -8.47
C GLY A 9 1.53 -3.90 -9.63
N GLU A 10 0.21 -4.03 -9.73
CA GLU A 10 -0.59 -3.37 -10.76
C GLU A 10 -0.51 -1.84 -10.63
N ILE A 11 -0.34 -1.20 -11.77
CA ILE A 11 -0.31 0.25 -11.88
C ILE A 11 -1.70 0.74 -12.32
N ILE A 12 -2.24 1.68 -11.57
CA ILE A 12 -3.61 2.15 -11.72
C ILE A 12 -3.66 3.68 -11.67
N SER A 13 -4.56 4.26 -12.44
CA SER A 13 -4.87 5.69 -12.32
C SER A 13 -5.71 5.97 -11.07
N TYR A 14 -5.69 7.22 -10.59
CA TYR A 14 -6.55 7.63 -9.47
C TYR A 14 -8.04 7.42 -9.77
N LEU A 15 -8.46 7.65 -11.01
CA LEU A 15 -9.85 7.49 -11.41
C LEU A 15 -10.30 6.03 -11.37
N GLU A 16 -9.52 5.12 -11.95
CA GLU A 16 -9.79 3.67 -11.90
C GLU A 16 -9.82 3.15 -10.46
N MET A 17 -8.89 3.61 -9.63
CA MET A 17 -8.88 3.27 -8.21
C MET A 17 -10.17 3.72 -7.50
N CYS A 18 -10.64 4.95 -7.73
CA CYS A 18 -11.91 5.44 -7.18
C CYS A 18 -13.11 4.65 -7.71
N GLN A 19 -13.11 4.29 -8.99
CA GLN A 19 -14.17 3.49 -9.62
C GLN A 19 -14.25 2.09 -9.00
N SER A 20 -13.11 1.41 -8.83
CA SER A 20 -13.06 0.07 -8.24
C SER A 20 -13.59 0.03 -6.80
N TRP A 21 -13.44 1.14 -6.05
CA TRP A 21 -13.99 1.27 -4.70
C TRP A 21 -15.38 1.90 -4.66
N SER A 22 -15.89 2.43 -5.77
CA SER A 22 -17.14 3.21 -5.84
C SER A 22 -17.15 4.37 -4.83
N ALA A 23 -16.00 4.99 -4.60
CA ALA A 23 -15.79 6.02 -3.60
C ALA A 23 -14.69 7.01 -4.03
N SER A 24 -14.81 8.25 -3.53
CA SER A 24 -13.74 9.24 -3.67
C SER A 24 -12.67 9.00 -2.60
N LEU A 25 -11.45 8.68 -3.01
CA LEU A 25 -10.33 8.40 -2.13
C LEU A 25 -9.44 9.64 -1.89
N GLN A 26 -10.06 10.81 -1.71
CA GLN A 26 -9.33 12.07 -1.47
C GLN A 26 -8.52 12.07 -0.16
N LYS A 27 -8.91 11.23 0.82
CA LYS A 27 -8.20 11.07 2.09
C LYS A 27 -7.29 9.85 1.99
N GLY A 28 -6.08 9.95 2.53
CA GLY A 28 -5.12 8.84 2.53
C GLY A 28 -5.51 7.67 3.44
N MET A 29 -6.46 7.86 4.38
CA MET A 29 -6.98 6.81 5.26
C MET A 29 -8.50 6.72 5.13
N ASN A 30 -9.02 5.51 4.91
CA ASN A 30 -10.44 5.23 4.74
C ASN A 30 -10.76 3.93 5.46
N PHE A 31 -11.18 4.03 6.75
CA PHE A 31 -11.52 2.87 7.57
C PHE A 31 -12.89 2.32 7.17
N HIS A 32 -12.99 0.98 7.03
CA HIS A 32 -14.23 0.27 6.65
C HIS A 32 -14.93 0.88 5.43
N LEU A 33 -14.18 1.20 4.39
CA LEU A 33 -14.74 1.73 3.14
C LEU A 33 -15.70 0.72 2.48
N ARG A 34 -15.40 -0.57 2.65
CA ARG A 34 -16.31 -1.70 2.44
C ARG A 34 -16.36 -2.55 3.70
N PRO A 35 -17.39 -3.40 3.89
CA PRO A 35 -17.44 -4.30 5.04
C PRO A 35 -16.11 -5.07 5.18
N HIS A 36 -15.49 -4.94 6.34
CA HIS A 36 -14.22 -5.59 6.71
C HIS A 36 -13.02 -5.25 5.82
N CYS A 37 -13.04 -4.11 5.10
CA CYS A 37 -11.91 -3.68 4.29
C CYS A 37 -11.73 -2.17 4.31
N SER A 38 -10.53 -1.76 4.68
CA SER A 38 -10.06 -0.38 4.70
C SER A 38 -9.14 -0.09 3.52
N VAL A 39 -8.91 1.19 3.22
CA VAL A 39 -8.00 1.62 2.17
C VAL A 39 -7.00 2.63 2.71
N ILE A 40 -5.73 2.44 2.38
CA ILE A 40 -4.65 3.38 2.65
C ILE A 40 -3.98 3.81 1.35
N LEU A 41 -3.79 5.13 1.23
CA LEU A 41 -3.03 5.76 0.16
C LEU A 41 -1.72 6.31 0.75
N MET A 42 -0.61 5.61 0.48
CA MET A 42 0.71 6.00 0.98
C MET A 42 1.54 6.74 -0.08
N SER A 43 2.56 7.46 0.37
CA SER A 43 3.53 8.10 -0.52
C SER A 43 4.90 8.17 0.15
N ARG A 44 5.92 7.65 -0.52
CA ARG A 44 7.33 7.73 -0.11
C ARG A 44 8.17 8.61 -1.04
N ARG A 45 7.52 9.43 -1.84
CA ARG A 45 8.20 10.38 -2.72
C ARG A 45 8.97 11.42 -1.90
N PRO A 46 10.01 12.04 -2.47
CA PRO A 46 10.61 13.22 -1.86
C PRO A 46 9.53 14.26 -1.49
N ASN A 47 9.61 14.82 -0.28
CA ASN A 47 8.64 15.77 0.26
C ASN A 47 7.23 15.19 0.50
N ALA A 48 7.08 13.88 0.64
CA ALA A 48 5.83 13.30 1.12
C ALA A 48 5.46 13.89 2.50
N PRO A 49 4.16 14.14 2.75
CA PRO A 49 3.73 14.82 3.98
C PRO A 49 3.86 13.96 5.23
N TYR A 50 4.02 12.64 5.08
CA TYR A 50 4.06 11.65 6.16
C TYR A 50 5.28 10.73 5.99
N ARG A 51 5.76 10.17 7.10
CA ARG A 51 6.94 9.28 7.15
C ARG A 51 6.50 7.83 7.12
N ASP A 52 5.98 7.40 5.99
CA ASP A 52 5.68 5.98 5.76
C ASP A 52 6.97 5.21 5.50
N SER A 53 7.09 3.98 6.03
CA SER A 53 8.21 3.08 5.75
C SER A 53 7.73 1.72 5.25
N ILE A 54 8.61 1.04 4.51
CA ILE A 54 8.44 -0.34 4.08
C ILE A 54 9.60 -1.10 4.71
N GLU A 55 9.29 -2.11 5.50
CA GLU A 55 10.23 -2.84 6.34
C GLU A 55 10.16 -4.34 6.04
N GLU A 56 11.05 -5.11 6.69
CA GLU A 56 11.10 -6.56 6.60
C GLU A 56 11.06 -7.05 5.13
N GLU A 57 11.89 -6.44 4.27
CA GLU A 57 11.98 -6.78 2.85
C GLU A 57 10.63 -6.66 2.10
N GLY A 58 9.78 -5.73 2.49
CA GLY A 58 8.50 -5.47 1.84
C GLY A 58 7.32 -6.24 2.42
N ARG A 59 7.48 -6.91 3.55
CA ARG A 59 6.38 -7.63 4.23
C ARG A 59 5.60 -6.76 5.20
N VAL A 60 6.21 -5.68 5.66
CA VAL A 60 5.64 -4.77 6.65
C VAL A 60 5.64 -3.35 6.12
N ILE A 61 4.56 -2.64 6.36
CA ILE A 61 4.45 -1.20 6.15
C ILE A 61 4.18 -0.56 7.52
N ILE A 62 4.96 0.47 7.86
CA ILE A 62 4.64 1.37 8.95
C ILE A 62 4.08 2.64 8.34
N TYR A 63 2.80 2.86 8.53
CA TYR A 63 2.06 3.98 7.99
C TYR A 63 1.90 5.07 9.05
N GLU A 64 2.12 6.33 8.70
CA GLU A 64 1.92 7.47 9.59
C GLU A 64 0.50 8.00 9.47
N GLY A 65 -0.13 8.26 10.61
CA GLY A 65 -1.48 8.82 10.70
C GLY A 65 -1.60 10.21 10.10
N HIS A 66 -2.82 10.71 10.09
CA HIS A 66 -3.17 11.98 9.45
C HIS A 66 -3.26 13.13 10.44
N ASP A 67 -2.87 14.29 9.94
CA ASP A 67 -2.97 15.56 10.65
C ASP A 67 -4.41 16.08 10.70
N VAL A 68 -4.65 17.09 11.52
CA VAL A 68 -5.86 17.92 11.42
C VAL A 68 -5.95 18.55 10.02
N PRO A 69 -7.14 18.73 9.45
CA PRO A 69 -7.30 19.43 8.19
C PRO A 69 -6.75 20.85 8.26
N ARG A 70 -5.96 21.23 7.25
CA ARG A 70 -5.45 22.60 7.15
C ARG A 70 -6.59 23.57 6.92
N ARG A 71 -6.67 24.63 7.75
CA ARG A 71 -7.65 25.70 7.61
C ARG A 71 -6.92 27.04 7.59
N GLN A 72 -7.44 27.97 6.79
CA GLN A 72 -6.87 29.32 6.70
C GLN A 72 -6.92 30.02 8.07
N GLY A 73 -5.83 30.68 8.47
CA GLY A 73 -5.72 31.38 9.74
C GLY A 73 -5.51 30.51 10.97
N GLN A 74 -5.37 29.20 10.83
CA GLN A 74 -5.04 28.30 11.93
C GLN A 74 -3.55 27.90 11.93
N GLN A 75 -3.10 27.40 13.08
CA GLN A 75 -1.74 26.86 13.27
C GLN A 75 -1.43 25.77 12.24
N ASP A 76 -0.16 25.66 11.84
CA ASP A 76 0.26 24.61 10.89
C ASP A 76 -0.03 23.22 11.49
N PRO A 77 -0.82 22.39 10.80
CA PRO A 77 -1.10 21.00 11.22
C PRO A 77 0.15 20.18 11.58
N LYS A 78 1.30 20.54 11.00
CA LYS A 78 2.58 19.86 11.26
C LYS A 78 3.20 20.20 12.64
N THR A 79 2.64 21.15 13.36
CA THR A 79 3.07 21.51 14.73
C THR A 79 2.10 21.00 15.81
N LEU A 80 1.01 20.33 15.40
CA LEU A 80 -0.02 19.81 16.29
C LEU A 80 0.05 18.29 16.38
N ASP A 81 -0.25 17.74 17.56
CA ASP A 81 -0.45 16.31 17.74
C ASP A 81 -1.55 15.80 16.79
N GLN A 82 -1.33 14.64 16.20
CA GLN A 82 -2.36 14.01 15.36
C GLN A 82 -3.58 13.61 16.22
N PRO A 83 -4.81 13.96 15.80
CA PRO A 83 -5.98 13.79 16.65
C PRO A 83 -6.50 12.35 16.61
N ARG A 84 -6.84 11.80 17.78
CA ARG A 84 -7.60 10.56 17.92
C ARG A 84 -9.09 10.79 17.71
N THR A 85 -9.59 11.93 18.21
CA THR A 85 -11.01 12.33 18.11
C THR A 85 -11.14 13.70 17.47
N THR A 86 -12.30 13.95 16.90
CA THR A 86 -12.70 15.29 16.50
C THR A 86 -13.05 16.13 17.73
N PRO A 87 -13.17 17.47 17.61
CA PRO A 87 -13.66 18.30 18.72
C PRO A 87 -15.05 17.89 19.24
N ALA A 88 -15.87 17.25 18.42
CA ALA A 88 -17.18 16.72 18.81
C ALA A 88 -17.12 15.34 19.51
N GLY A 89 -15.93 14.81 19.78
CA GLY A 89 -15.73 13.53 20.47
C GLY A 89 -15.83 12.28 19.59
N THR A 90 -16.10 12.40 18.29
CA THR A 90 -16.14 11.25 17.38
C THR A 90 -14.71 10.85 16.97
N LEU A 91 -14.48 9.55 16.73
CA LEU A 91 -13.17 9.07 16.28
C LEU A 91 -12.82 9.66 14.90
N THR A 92 -11.56 10.09 14.77
CA THR A 92 -10.97 10.37 13.47
C THR A 92 -10.58 9.07 12.76
N GLN A 93 -10.03 9.14 11.54
CA GLN A 93 -9.47 7.97 10.89
C GLN A 93 -8.34 7.35 11.73
N ASN A 94 -7.47 8.17 12.36
CA ASN A 94 -6.45 7.67 13.29
C ASN A 94 -7.07 6.85 14.43
N GLY A 95 -8.11 7.38 15.06
CA GLY A 95 -8.78 6.69 16.16
C GLY A 95 -9.52 5.42 15.74
N LEU A 96 -10.08 5.39 14.54
CA LEU A 96 -10.75 4.20 14.00
C LEU A 96 -9.75 3.07 13.69
N PHE A 97 -8.64 3.39 13.01
CA PHE A 97 -7.57 2.42 12.75
C PHE A 97 -6.93 1.92 14.05
N GLU A 98 -6.66 2.82 15.01
CA GLU A 98 -6.15 2.42 16.32
C GLU A 98 -7.10 1.46 17.04
N GLN A 99 -8.40 1.78 17.06
CA GLN A 99 -9.40 0.91 17.68
C GLN A 99 -9.44 -0.47 16.99
N GLY A 100 -9.32 -0.53 15.66
CA GLY A 100 -9.24 -1.78 14.90
C GLY A 100 -8.04 -2.62 15.33
N ALA A 101 -6.85 -2.02 15.41
CA ALA A 101 -5.63 -2.69 15.86
C ALA A 101 -5.74 -3.18 17.32
N LEU A 102 -6.26 -2.35 18.22
CA LEU A 102 -6.42 -2.72 19.63
C LEU A 102 -7.42 -3.89 19.82
N ARG A 103 -8.51 -3.92 19.05
CA ARG A 103 -9.47 -5.04 19.08
C ARG A 103 -8.83 -6.33 18.60
N PHE A 104 -8.01 -6.29 17.56
CA PHE A 104 -7.23 -7.44 17.10
C PHE A 104 -6.26 -7.92 18.16
N LYS A 105 -5.46 -7.02 18.76
CA LYS A 105 -4.50 -7.37 19.83
C LYS A 105 -5.17 -7.97 21.07
N ALA A 106 -6.38 -7.53 21.38
CA ALA A 106 -7.18 -8.09 22.48
C ALA A 106 -7.87 -9.42 22.12
N GLY A 107 -7.71 -9.94 20.91
CA GLY A 107 -8.39 -11.15 20.44
C GLY A 107 -9.91 -10.99 20.25
N ALA A 108 -10.42 -9.75 20.26
CA ALA A 108 -11.85 -9.45 20.12
C ALA A 108 -12.35 -9.50 18.67
N SER A 109 -11.46 -9.45 17.68
CA SER A 109 -11.77 -9.58 16.26
C SER A 109 -10.56 -10.09 15.49
N GLY A 110 -10.77 -10.57 14.25
CA GLY A 110 -9.68 -10.72 13.28
C GLY A 110 -9.05 -9.36 12.94
N PRO A 111 -7.88 -9.35 12.30
CA PRO A 111 -7.24 -8.12 11.88
C PRO A 111 -8.08 -7.40 10.81
N GLU A 112 -8.06 -6.08 10.80
CA GLU A 112 -8.66 -5.29 9.74
C GLU A 112 -7.87 -5.49 8.44
N SER A 113 -8.55 -5.90 7.37
CA SER A 113 -7.96 -6.00 6.04
C SER A 113 -7.80 -4.61 5.42
N VAL A 114 -6.62 -4.31 4.90
CA VAL A 114 -6.28 -2.99 4.35
C VAL A 114 -5.71 -3.14 2.94
N ALA A 115 -6.38 -2.54 1.96
CA ALA A 115 -5.85 -2.38 0.62
C ALA A 115 -4.88 -1.19 0.60
N VAL A 116 -3.64 -1.40 0.17
CA VAL A 116 -2.61 -0.36 0.18
C VAL A 116 -2.24 0.03 -1.24
N TYR A 117 -2.39 1.32 -1.53
CA TYR A 117 -1.94 1.94 -2.78
C TYR A 117 -0.82 2.93 -2.50
N GLU A 118 0.19 2.92 -3.36
CA GLU A 118 1.35 3.81 -3.26
C GLU A 118 1.41 4.76 -4.44
N LYS A 119 1.54 6.04 -4.15
CA LYS A 119 1.68 7.08 -5.18
C LYS A 119 3.07 7.02 -5.81
N ILE A 120 3.15 6.68 -7.08
CA ILE A 120 4.40 6.66 -7.87
C ILE A 120 4.68 8.05 -8.43
N ARG A 121 3.67 8.68 -9.03
CA ARG A 121 3.70 10.06 -9.52
C ARG A 121 2.28 10.64 -9.51
N ASP A 122 2.12 11.89 -9.92
CA ASP A 122 0.80 12.50 -9.94
C ASP A 122 -0.13 11.77 -10.91
N GLY A 123 -1.27 11.35 -10.38
CA GLY A 123 -2.27 10.55 -11.08
C GLY A 123 -1.98 9.05 -11.20
N ILE A 124 -0.76 8.58 -10.90
CA ILE A 124 -0.33 7.19 -11.08
C ILE A 124 -0.03 6.54 -9.74
N TRP A 125 -0.65 5.41 -9.49
CA TRP A 125 -0.57 4.63 -8.26
C TRP A 125 -0.15 3.19 -8.55
N ALA A 126 0.46 2.52 -7.60
CA ALA A 126 0.69 1.09 -7.62
C ALA A 126 -0.11 0.44 -6.50
N PHE A 127 -0.81 -0.65 -6.79
CA PHE A 127 -1.44 -1.47 -5.77
C PHE A 127 -0.39 -2.36 -5.11
N ASN A 128 -0.11 -2.13 -3.83
CA ASN A 128 0.88 -2.91 -3.08
C ASN A 128 0.33 -4.24 -2.55
N GLY A 129 -0.97 -4.48 -2.68
CA GLY A 129 -1.64 -5.68 -2.20
C GLY A 129 -2.50 -5.44 -0.96
N MET A 130 -2.94 -6.56 -0.38
CA MET A 130 -3.73 -6.60 0.83
C MET A 130 -2.83 -6.82 2.05
N PHE A 131 -3.13 -6.09 3.12
CA PHE A 131 -2.42 -6.14 4.39
C PHE A 131 -3.39 -6.36 5.54
N ASN A 132 -2.88 -6.84 6.65
CA ASN A 132 -3.57 -6.93 7.93
C ASN A 132 -3.05 -5.82 8.85
N LEU A 133 -3.94 -5.04 9.43
CA LEU A 133 -3.62 -4.09 10.49
C LEU A 133 -3.37 -4.88 11.79
N THR A 134 -2.11 -4.96 12.22
CA THR A 134 -1.71 -5.80 13.36
C THR A 134 -1.35 -5.01 14.60
N ASP A 135 -0.92 -3.76 14.45
CA ASP A 135 -0.58 -2.90 15.59
C ASP A 135 -0.82 -1.41 15.30
N ALA A 136 -0.97 -0.63 16.37
CA ALA A 136 -1.01 0.82 16.35
C ALA A 136 -0.39 1.38 17.63
N TRP A 137 0.37 2.47 17.48
CA TRP A 137 0.94 3.21 18.62
C TRP A 137 1.03 4.70 18.31
N VAL A 138 1.38 5.47 19.33
CA VAL A 138 1.67 6.90 19.21
C VAL A 138 3.11 7.11 19.64
N GLU A 139 3.87 7.84 18.81
CA GLU A 139 5.25 8.20 19.11
C GLU A 139 5.49 9.70 18.90
N SER A 140 6.61 10.21 19.40
CA SER A 140 7.04 11.58 19.10
C SER A 140 7.90 11.58 17.82
N ASP A 141 7.59 12.47 16.88
CA ASP A 141 8.44 12.71 15.71
C ASP A 141 9.58 13.71 15.97
N GLY A 142 9.72 14.14 17.22
CA GLY A 142 10.66 15.17 17.69
C GLY A 142 10.01 16.54 17.92
N SER A 143 8.82 16.80 17.37
CA SER A 143 8.08 18.06 17.53
C SER A 143 6.65 17.85 18.04
N ARG A 144 6.04 16.73 17.75
CA ARG A 144 4.63 16.40 18.03
C ARG A 144 4.41 14.90 18.17
N LYS A 145 3.23 14.51 18.60
CA LYS A 145 2.81 13.11 18.65
C LYS A 145 2.13 12.71 17.34
N VAL A 146 2.57 11.59 16.78
CA VAL A 146 2.05 11.02 15.54
C VAL A 146 1.58 9.59 15.77
N PHE A 147 0.53 9.18 15.08
CA PHE A 147 0.09 7.79 15.05
C PHE A 147 0.94 6.99 14.08
N LYS A 148 1.24 5.75 14.44
CA LYS A 148 1.86 4.75 13.56
C LYS A 148 1.00 3.50 13.55
N PHE A 149 0.88 2.91 12.36
CA PHE A 149 0.09 1.71 12.10
C PHE A 149 0.97 0.66 11.44
N ARG A 150 1.06 -0.52 12.05
CA ARG A 150 1.76 -1.66 11.48
C ARG A 150 0.81 -2.47 10.62
N LEU A 151 1.16 -2.59 9.37
CA LEU A 151 0.44 -3.35 8.35
C LEU A 151 1.34 -4.50 7.90
N GLU A 152 0.88 -5.75 8.08
CA GLU A 152 1.59 -6.94 7.66
C GLU A 152 0.91 -7.54 6.43
N ILE A 153 1.69 -7.97 5.45
CA ILE A 153 1.13 -8.50 4.21
C ILE A 153 0.18 -9.67 4.50
N ALA A 154 -1.02 -9.62 3.94
CA ALA A 154 -1.99 -10.69 4.08
C ALA A 154 -1.61 -11.85 3.15
N LEU A 155 -1.28 -13.01 3.71
CA LEU A 155 -1.09 -14.23 2.93
C LEU A 155 -2.45 -14.70 2.42
N GLU A 156 -2.61 -14.86 1.12
CA GLU A 156 -3.85 -15.39 0.57
C GLU A 156 -4.11 -16.82 1.06
N ALA A 157 -5.26 -17.05 1.68
CA ALA A 157 -5.67 -18.37 2.17
C ALA A 157 -5.71 -19.45 1.07
N LYS A 158 -5.79 -19.06 -0.21
CA LYS A 158 -5.74 -19.98 -1.37
C LYS A 158 -4.40 -20.68 -1.53
N SER A 159 -3.30 -20.12 -0.97
CA SER A 159 -1.99 -20.76 -1.07
C SER A 159 -1.81 -21.95 -0.14
N LEU A 160 -2.68 -22.13 0.86
CA LEU A 160 -2.62 -23.24 1.81
C LEU A 160 -3.32 -24.52 1.28
N GLN A 161 -4.11 -24.44 0.22
CA GLN A 161 -4.85 -25.58 -0.33
C GLN A 161 -4.25 -26.17 -1.63
N SER A 162 -3.29 -25.47 -2.25
CA SER A 162 -2.56 -26.03 -3.38
C SER A 162 -1.21 -26.56 -2.89
N HIS A 163 -0.90 -27.85 -3.16
CA HIS A 163 0.42 -28.45 -2.95
C HIS A 163 1.52 -27.86 -3.89
N ARG A 164 1.25 -26.73 -4.52
CA ARG A 164 2.28 -25.89 -5.11
C ARG A 164 2.77 -24.95 -4.02
N PRO A 165 4.09 -24.80 -3.81
CA PRO A 165 4.60 -23.72 -2.97
C PRO A 165 4.01 -22.44 -3.54
N ALA A 166 3.13 -21.81 -2.75
CA ALA A 166 2.62 -20.50 -3.09
C ALA A 166 3.83 -19.64 -3.39
N THR A 167 3.81 -19.01 -4.53
CA THR A 167 4.87 -18.10 -4.95
C THR A 167 4.90 -16.96 -3.92
N LEU A 168 5.77 -17.08 -2.92
CA LEU A 168 6.11 -16.02 -1.95
C LEU A 168 6.57 -14.74 -2.66
N ASP A 169 6.77 -14.83 -3.97
CA ASP A 169 7.29 -13.79 -4.85
C ASP A 169 6.37 -12.58 -4.99
N HIS A 170 5.05 -12.78 -4.94
CA HIS A 170 4.07 -11.69 -5.00
C HIS A 170 3.71 -11.15 -3.61
N SER A 171 4.31 -11.68 -2.55
CA SER A 171 4.01 -11.30 -1.17
C SER A 171 4.95 -10.23 -0.60
N ARG A 172 5.72 -9.53 -1.43
CA ARG A 172 6.65 -8.48 -0.99
C ARG A 172 6.48 -7.20 -1.80
N VAL A 173 6.37 -6.10 -1.10
CA VAL A 173 6.29 -4.78 -1.75
C VAL A 173 7.65 -4.43 -2.34
N ILE A 174 7.67 -4.09 -3.62
CA ILE A 174 8.85 -3.51 -4.26
C ILE A 174 9.08 -2.12 -3.64
N PRO A 175 10.31 -1.79 -3.18
CA PRO A 175 10.59 -0.48 -2.61
C PRO A 175 10.25 0.68 -3.56
N SER A 176 9.75 1.78 -3.00
CA SER A 176 9.31 2.96 -3.77
C SER A 176 10.38 3.54 -4.69
N ALA A 177 11.63 3.58 -4.20
CA ALA A 177 12.77 4.06 -5.01
C ALA A 177 12.98 3.19 -6.25
N ILE A 178 12.87 1.87 -6.10
CA ILE A 178 12.98 0.90 -7.20
C ILE A 178 11.81 1.08 -8.18
N LYS A 179 10.58 1.23 -7.69
CA LYS A 179 9.42 1.50 -8.56
C LYS A 179 9.61 2.77 -9.40
N LEU A 180 10.09 3.85 -8.78
CA LEU A 180 10.33 5.11 -9.48
C LEU A 180 11.46 4.99 -10.50
N GLU A 181 12.56 4.29 -10.16
CA GLU A 181 13.67 4.01 -11.06
C GLU A 181 13.20 3.20 -12.27
N VAL A 182 12.50 2.10 -12.04
CA VAL A 182 11.96 1.22 -13.10
C VAL A 182 10.97 1.98 -13.96
N TRP A 183 10.04 2.74 -13.38
CA TRP A 183 9.10 3.57 -14.12
C TRP A 183 9.82 4.55 -15.07
N THR A 184 10.87 5.19 -14.58
CA THR A 184 11.64 6.17 -15.36
C THR A 184 12.45 5.49 -16.46
N ARG A 185 13.13 4.38 -16.14
CA ARG A 185 13.93 3.59 -17.08
C ARG A 185 13.07 3.05 -18.22
N ASP A 186 11.93 2.46 -17.90
CA ASP A 186 11.03 1.80 -18.86
C ASP A 186 10.03 2.78 -19.49
N ARG A 187 10.15 4.09 -19.18
CA ARG A 187 9.35 5.19 -19.76
C ARG A 187 7.85 5.01 -19.59
N GLY A 188 7.40 4.32 -18.52
CA GLY A 188 6.00 4.02 -18.28
C GLY A 188 5.37 3.15 -19.37
N CYS A 189 6.11 2.23 -19.96
CA CYS A 189 5.65 1.33 -21.02
C CYS A 189 6.07 -0.11 -20.73
N CYS A 190 5.32 -1.08 -21.24
CA CYS A 190 5.74 -2.47 -21.31
C CYS A 190 7.04 -2.59 -22.12
N VAL A 191 8.09 -3.16 -21.52
CA VAL A 191 9.40 -3.29 -22.14
C VAL A 191 9.41 -4.23 -23.36
N LEU A 192 8.37 -5.09 -23.50
CA LEU A 192 8.27 -6.05 -24.60
C LEU A 192 7.48 -5.53 -25.81
N CYS A 193 6.45 -4.69 -25.61
CA CYS A 193 5.60 -4.24 -26.70
C CYS A 193 5.29 -2.74 -26.72
N GLY A 194 5.77 -1.98 -25.72
CA GLY A 194 5.53 -0.54 -25.66
C GLY A 194 4.13 -0.13 -25.19
N GLU A 195 3.26 -1.06 -24.80
CA GLU A 195 1.93 -0.78 -24.24
C GLU A 195 2.05 0.09 -22.99
N LYS A 196 1.11 1.05 -22.83
CA LYS A 196 1.12 2.01 -21.73
C LYS A 196 0.01 1.78 -20.70
N ASP A 197 -0.95 0.92 -21.04
CA ASP A 197 -2.11 0.62 -20.21
C ASP A 197 -1.94 -0.75 -19.52
N ASN A 198 -2.66 -0.95 -18.41
CA ASN A 198 -2.65 -2.20 -17.64
C ASN A 198 -1.23 -2.70 -17.31
N LEU A 199 -0.40 -1.79 -16.82
CA LEU A 199 1.00 -2.08 -16.50
C LEU A 199 1.13 -2.69 -15.10
N HIS A 200 2.15 -3.55 -14.95
CA HIS A 200 2.55 -4.18 -13.70
C HIS A 200 4.06 -4.06 -13.51
N PHE A 201 4.49 -3.84 -12.27
CA PHE A 201 5.86 -4.10 -11.87
C PHE A 201 6.05 -5.61 -11.68
N ASP A 202 6.91 -6.20 -12.44
CA ASP A 202 7.17 -7.64 -12.44
C ASP A 202 8.64 -7.96 -12.18
N HIS A 203 8.90 -9.06 -11.45
CA HIS A 203 10.25 -9.53 -11.19
C HIS A 203 10.78 -10.33 -12.39
N ASP A 204 11.95 -9.99 -12.90
CA ASP A 204 12.61 -10.73 -13.98
C ASP A 204 12.99 -12.13 -13.53
N LEU A 205 13.71 -12.23 -12.43
CA LEU A 205 13.97 -13.45 -11.71
C LEU A 205 13.05 -13.54 -10.49
N PRO A 206 12.14 -14.54 -10.40
CA PRO A 206 11.29 -14.73 -9.25
C PRO A 206 12.09 -14.89 -7.94
N TYR A 207 11.51 -14.44 -6.83
CA TYR A 207 12.15 -14.52 -5.51
C TYR A 207 12.44 -15.98 -5.11
N SER A 208 11.55 -16.91 -5.42
CA SER A 208 11.72 -18.36 -5.23
C SER A 208 12.93 -18.94 -5.94
N LYS A 209 13.47 -18.22 -6.93
CA LYS A 209 14.65 -18.57 -7.71
C LYS A 209 15.86 -17.68 -7.39
N GLY A 210 15.81 -16.96 -6.25
CA GLY A 210 16.91 -16.09 -5.79
C GLY A 210 16.85 -14.66 -6.31
N GLY A 211 15.74 -14.25 -6.93
CA GLY A 211 15.50 -12.85 -7.30
C GLY A 211 15.32 -11.95 -6.07
N THR A 212 15.39 -10.65 -6.26
CA THR A 212 15.21 -9.65 -5.19
C THR A 212 14.36 -8.48 -5.65
N SER A 213 13.53 -7.96 -4.74
CA SER A 213 12.80 -6.70 -4.93
C SER A 213 13.68 -5.46 -4.71
N LEU A 214 14.92 -5.64 -4.21
CA LEU A 214 15.82 -4.55 -3.84
C LEU A 214 16.72 -4.06 -4.98
N ASN A 215 16.57 -4.62 -6.18
CA ASN A 215 17.40 -4.27 -7.33
C ASN A 215 16.51 -3.97 -8.54
N ALA A 216 16.57 -2.72 -9.03
CA ALA A 216 15.80 -2.29 -10.19
C ALA A 216 16.08 -3.12 -11.47
N ARG A 217 17.27 -3.73 -11.58
CA ARG A 217 17.61 -4.61 -12.71
C ARG A 217 16.77 -5.89 -12.73
N ASN A 218 16.25 -6.31 -11.57
CA ASN A 218 15.38 -7.49 -11.46
C ASN A 218 13.89 -7.14 -11.58
N ILE A 219 13.55 -5.88 -11.76
CA ILE A 219 12.17 -5.41 -11.90
C ILE A 219 11.99 -4.74 -13.26
N ARG A 220 10.86 -4.99 -13.92
CA ARG A 220 10.51 -4.37 -15.20
C ARG A 220 9.02 -4.08 -15.29
N LEU A 221 8.63 -3.19 -16.22
CA LEU A 221 7.23 -2.93 -16.55
C LEU A 221 6.75 -3.91 -17.61
N LEU A 222 5.67 -4.64 -17.32
CA LEU A 222 4.98 -5.49 -18.29
C LEU A 222 3.49 -5.06 -18.35
N CYS A 223 2.87 -5.14 -19.53
CA CYS A 223 1.42 -5.09 -19.62
C CYS A 223 0.82 -6.39 -19.10
N ALA A 224 -0.48 -6.37 -18.73
CA ALA A 224 -1.18 -7.52 -18.16
C ALA A 224 -1.00 -8.79 -19.02
N ARG A 225 -1.06 -8.67 -20.36
CA ARG A 225 -0.86 -9.79 -21.28
C ARG A 225 0.52 -10.43 -21.12
N HIS A 226 1.60 -9.64 -21.11
CA HIS A 226 2.96 -10.15 -20.99
C HIS A 226 3.27 -10.63 -19.57
N ASN A 227 2.70 -10.00 -18.55
CA ASN A 227 2.81 -10.44 -17.17
C ASN A 227 2.19 -11.84 -16.98
N LEU A 228 0.97 -12.07 -17.51
CA LEU A 228 0.30 -13.37 -17.47
C LEU A 228 1.04 -14.45 -18.29
N MET A 229 1.56 -14.09 -19.47
CA MET A 229 2.30 -15.04 -20.33
C MET A 229 3.62 -15.49 -19.71
N LYS A 230 4.26 -14.63 -18.92
CA LYS A 230 5.50 -14.97 -18.24
C LYS A 230 5.27 -16.00 -17.15
N SER A 231 4.17 -15.84 -16.34
CA SER A 231 3.90 -16.72 -15.19
C SER A 231 5.21 -17.01 -14.41
N ASP A 232 5.56 -18.26 -14.14
CA ASP A 232 6.78 -18.64 -13.41
C ASP A 232 8.00 -18.91 -14.33
N LYS A 233 7.97 -18.46 -15.57
CA LYS A 233 9.08 -18.68 -16.53
C LYS A 233 10.12 -17.57 -16.39
N ILE A 234 11.40 -17.97 -16.33
CA ILE A 234 12.53 -17.07 -16.52
C ILE A 234 12.62 -16.77 -18.02
N GLN A 235 12.65 -15.49 -18.37
CA GLN A 235 12.91 -15.07 -19.76
C GLN A 235 14.29 -14.45 -19.86
#